data_fb7799e236a8fddbb34b1ca3441fbc9a
#
_entry.id   fb7799e236a8fddbb34b1ca3441fbc9a
#
_cell.length_a   1.000
_cell.length_b   1.000
_cell.length_c   1.000
_cell.angle_alpha   90.00
_cell.angle_beta   90.00
_cell.angle_gamma   90.00
#
_symmetry.space_group_name_H-M   'P 1'
#
loop_
_entity.id
_entity.type
_entity.pdbx_description
1 polymer ?
#
loop_
_entity_poly.entity_id
_entity_poly.type
_entity_poly.pdbx_seq_one_letter_code
_entity_poly.pdbx_strand_id
1 'polypeptide(L)' 'MMNAEEANEVLNKLANREMDEFRISKEDFLGFREVLVNREDFKHFRGNAHHNGEIVYTYLEEARS' A
#
# COMPACT_ATOMS: atom_id res chain seq x y z
N MET A 1 7.19 -2.38 -13.56
CA MET A 1 6.14 -1.44 -13.18
C MET A 1 4.91 -2.19 -12.70
N MET A 2 4.39 -1.84 -11.54
CA MET A 2 3.23 -2.52 -10.97
C MET A 2 1.94 -2.03 -11.62
N ASN A 3 1.10 -2.97 -12.07
CA ASN A 3 -0.18 -2.60 -12.63
C ASN A 3 -1.26 -2.56 -11.55
N ALA A 4 -2.45 -2.09 -11.91
CA ALA A 4 -3.54 -1.92 -10.95
C ALA A 4 -3.97 -3.24 -10.30
N GLU A 5 -3.95 -4.31 -11.08
CA GLU A 5 -4.35 -5.62 -10.58
C GLU A 5 -3.38 -6.14 -9.52
N GLU A 6 -2.08 -5.99 -9.78
CA GLU A 6 -1.05 -6.39 -8.82
C GLU A 6 -1.13 -5.55 -7.55
N ALA A 7 -1.32 -4.24 -7.71
CA ALA A 7 -1.43 -3.34 -6.57
C ALA A 7 -2.64 -3.72 -5.69
N ASN A 8 -3.77 -3.99 -6.32
CA ASN A 8 -4.96 -4.37 -5.59
C ASN A 8 -4.78 -5.69 -4.85
N GLU A 9 -4.09 -6.64 -5.48
CA GLU A 9 -3.80 -7.92 -4.86
C GLU A 9 -2.95 -7.75 -3.60
N VAL A 10 -1.91 -6.91 -3.67
CA VAL A 10 -1.06 -6.62 -2.52
C VAL A 10 -1.88 -5.96 -1.40
N LEU A 11 -2.72 -5.00 -1.76
CA LEU A 11 -3.54 -4.31 -0.78
C LEU A 11 -4.51 -5.28 -0.08
N ASN A 12 -5.07 -6.23 -0.84
CA ASN A 12 -5.94 -7.24 -0.25
C ASN A 12 -5.17 -8.12 0.74
N LYS A 13 -3.94 -8.49 0.41
CA LYS A 13 -3.13 -9.31 1.30
C LYS A 13 -2.79 -8.58 2.59
N LEU A 14 -2.49 -7.29 2.49
CA LEU A 14 -2.25 -6.48 3.68
C LEU A 14 -3.51 -6.38 4.55
N ALA A 15 -4.65 -6.16 3.92
CA ALA A 15 -5.91 -6.03 4.65
C ALA A 15 -6.33 -7.34 5.32
N ASN A 16 -6.01 -8.47 4.69
CA ASN A 16 -6.34 -9.79 5.23
C ASN A 16 -5.30 -10.33 6.21
N ARG A 17 -4.26 -9.56 6.48
CA ARG A 17 -3.18 -9.95 7.39
C ARG A 17 -2.34 -11.11 6.88
N GLU A 18 -2.39 -11.38 5.59
CA GLU A 18 -1.53 -12.37 4.97
C GLU A 18 -0.11 -11.84 4.83
N MET A 19 0.02 -10.51 4.90
CA MET A 19 1.28 -9.81 4.75
C MET A 19 1.34 -8.71 5.81
N ASP A 20 2.44 -8.62 6.55
CA ASP A 20 2.59 -7.60 7.60
C ASP A 20 2.92 -6.23 7.03
N GLU A 21 3.72 -6.20 6.00
CA GLU A 21 4.11 -4.97 5.35
C GLU A 21 4.50 -5.26 3.90
N PHE A 22 4.46 -4.24 3.08
CA PHE A 22 4.87 -4.35 1.69
C PHE A 22 5.74 -3.16 1.33
N ARG A 23 6.93 -3.47 0.79
CA ARG A 23 7.90 -2.46 0.38
C ARG A 23 7.74 -2.21 -1.11
N ILE A 24 7.58 -0.94 -1.47
CA ILE A 24 7.38 -0.56 -2.86
C ILE A 24 8.42 0.49 -3.25
N SER A 25 8.93 0.38 -4.47
CA SER A 25 9.90 1.32 -4.98
C SER A 25 9.22 2.63 -5.37
N LYS A 26 10.01 3.69 -5.45
CA LYS A 26 9.51 4.99 -5.86
C LYS A 26 8.89 4.93 -7.25
N GLU A 27 9.45 4.12 -8.13
CA GLU A 27 8.96 3.99 -9.50
C GLU A 27 7.55 3.42 -9.56
N ASP A 28 7.21 2.52 -8.63
CA ASP A 28 5.90 1.87 -8.61
C ASP A 28 4.91 2.60 -7.73
N PHE A 29 5.37 3.55 -6.95
CA PHE A 29 4.57 4.22 -5.95
C PHE A 29 3.32 4.91 -6.53
N LEU A 30 3.47 5.63 -7.63
CA LEU A 30 2.36 6.38 -8.20
C LEU A 30 1.22 5.47 -8.65
N GLY A 31 1.56 4.36 -9.31
CA GLY A 31 0.54 3.41 -9.74
C GLY A 31 -0.13 2.73 -8.56
N PHE A 32 0.67 2.39 -7.56
CA PHE A 32 0.14 1.77 -6.34
C PHE A 32 -0.80 2.73 -5.61
N ARG A 33 -0.39 3.98 -5.49
CA ARG A 33 -1.17 4.99 -4.80
C ARG A 33 -2.52 5.24 -5.47
N GLU A 34 -2.57 5.24 -6.79
CA GLU A 34 -3.82 5.43 -7.51
C GLU A 34 -4.85 4.36 -7.16
N VAL A 35 -4.41 3.12 -7.06
CA VAL A 35 -5.28 2.02 -6.67
C VAL A 35 -5.69 2.18 -5.21
N LEU A 36 -4.73 2.50 -4.37
CA LEU A 36 -4.96 2.66 -2.93
C LEU A 36 -6.03 3.70 -2.62
N VAL A 37 -5.93 4.91 -3.19
CA VAL A 37 -6.84 6.01 -2.85
C VAL A 37 -8.26 5.76 -3.35
N ASN A 38 -8.43 4.84 -4.29
CA ASN A 38 -9.74 4.48 -4.80
C ASN A 38 -10.43 3.38 -3.99
N ARG A 39 -9.75 2.83 -2.99
CA ARG A 39 -10.33 1.79 -2.14
C ARG A 39 -11.09 2.42 -0.99
N GLU A 40 -12.13 1.72 -0.53
CA GLU A 40 -12.91 2.19 0.61
C GLU A 40 -12.10 2.17 1.91
N ASP A 41 -11.12 1.26 1.98
CA ASP A 41 -10.30 1.09 3.18
C ASP A 41 -8.95 1.81 3.09
N PHE A 42 -8.83 2.80 2.21
CA PHE A 42 -7.53 3.46 2.00
C PHE A 42 -6.98 4.11 3.27
N LYS A 43 -7.83 4.53 4.18
CA LYS A 43 -7.41 5.16 5.43
C LYS A 43 -6.76 4.20 6.41
N HIS A 44 -6.95 2.89 6.19
CA HIS A 44 -6.31 1.87 7.02
C HIS A 44 -4.85 1.62 6.62
N PHE A 45 -4.45 2.12 5.47
CA PHE A 45 -3.09 1.89 4.98
C PHE A 45 -2.19 3.05 5.34
N ARG A 46 -1.01 2.73 5.86
CA ARG A 46 -0.03 3.72 6.25
C ARG A 46 1.26 3.49 5.46
N GLY A 47 1.77 4.56 4.85
CA GLY A 47 3.03 4.50 4.11
C GLY A 47 4.12 5.24 4.85
N ASN A 48 5.27 4.62 4.96
CA ASN A 48 6.46 5.23 5.56
C ASN A 48 7.56 5.29 4.52
N ALA A 49 8.05 6.50 4.22
CA ALA A 49 9.14 6.68 3.28
C ALA A 49 10.48 6.37 3.96
N HIS A 50 11.34 5.71 3.22
CA HIS A 50 12.69 5.38 3.68
C HIS A 50 13.74 6.13 2.88
N HIS A 51 14.96 6.18 3.41
CA HIS A 51 16.05 6.96 2.82
C HIS A 51 16.41 6.55 1.39
N ASN A 52 16.24 5.30 1.06
CA ASN A 52 16.59 4.78 -0.26
C ASN A 52 15.50 4.98 -1.31
N GLY A 53 14.49 5.78 -0.98
CA GLY A 53 13.39 6.06 -1.91
C GLY A 53 12.29 5.02 -1.91
N GLU A 54 12.39 4.02 -1.06
CA GLU A 54 11.35 3.01 -0.92
C GLU A 54 10.30 3.47 0.07
N ILE A 55 9.09 2.96 -0.11
CA ILE A 55 7.98 3.24 0.79
C ILE A 55 7.45 1.91 1.30
N VAL A 56 7.27 1.81 2.62
CA VAL A 56 6.75 0.59 3.24
C VAL A 56 5.32 0.85 3.68
N TYR A 57 4.39 0.02 3.21
CA TYR A 57 2.99 0.13 3.56
C TYR A 57 2.60 -0.94 4.57
N THR A 58 1.78 -0.53 5.54
CA THR A 58 1.23 -1.42 6.54
C THR A 58 -0.27 -1.17 6.65
N TYR A 59 -1.00 -2.16 7.15
CA TYR A 59 -2.44 -2.05 7.35
C TYR A 59 -2.74 -1.86 8.84
N LEU A 60 -3.53 -0.85 9.17
CA LEU A 60 -3.90 -0.54 10.55
C LEU A 60 -5.32 -1.03 10.82
N GLU A 61 -5.55 -1.55 12.03
CA GLU A 61 -6.88 -2.00 12.41
C GLU A 61 -7.87 -0.84 12.43
N GLU A 62 -7.40 0.32 12.88
CA GLU A 62 -8.24 1.50 12.92
C GLU A 62 -7.84 2.45 11.80
N ALA A 63 -8.85 3.02 11.13
CA ALA A 63 -8.59 3.97 10.06
C ALA A 63 -7.96 5.24 10.63
N ARG A 64 -7.05 5.82 9.85
CA ARG A 64 -6.49 7.11 10.21
C ARG A 64 -7.58 8.17 10.08
N SER A 65 -7.62 9.05 11.01
CA SER A 65 -8.59 10.13 10.97
C SER A 65 -8.11 11.29 10.11
#